data_8a2b3293f8a08e2f59a8252b85bd3edb
#
_entry.id   8a2b3293f8a08e2f59a8252b85bd3edb
#
_cell.length_a   1.000
_cell.length_b   1.000
_cell.length_c   1.000
_cell.angle_alpha   90.00
_cell.angle_beta   90.00
_cell.angle_gamma   90.00
#
_symmetry.space_group_name_H-M   'P 1'
#
loop_
_entity.id
_entity.type
_entity.pdbx_description
1 polymer ?
#
loop_
_entity_poly.entity_id
_entity_poly.type
_entity_poly.pdbx_seq_one_letter_code
_entity_poly.pdbx_strand_id
1 'polypeptide(L)'
;MNGVAGLKKYDVKVTGIVFMLYCLVGAGAFGIEEMIPEAGPGMTLILLITFPIVWAYPISNLVAECGAVLPSEGGVYVWVREAFGEFWGFQAGWWGTVSTYIANGTYVSLVAGYVSQLIPMSPLADQVLKIGMVLIFTVIKSARRFP
;
A
#
# COMPACT_ATOMS: atom_id res chain seq x y z
N MET A 1 -8.36 0.21 -32.05
CA MET A 1 -7.22 0.81 -31.33
C MET A 1 -7.38 2.33 -31.24
N ASN A 2 -8.41 2.84 -30.58
CA ASN A 2 -8.72 4.29 -30.48
C ASN A 2 -9.14 4.65 -29.05
N GLY A 3 -8.30 4.34 -28.04
CA GLY A 3 -8.61 4.59 -26.62
C GLY A 3 -7.63 5.49 -25.85
N VAL A 4 -6.62 6.07 -26.52
CA VAL A 4 -5.54 6.82 -25.81
C VAL A 4 -5.65 8.34 -26.00
N ALA A 5 -6.67 8.83 -26.72
CA ALA A 5 -6.76 10.24 -27.13
C ALA A 5 -7.23 11.24 -26.04
N GLY A 6 -7.40 10.83 -24.79
CA GLY A 6 -7.91 11.71 -23.71
C GLY A 6 -7.02 11.84 -22.47
N LEU A 7 -5.91 11.13 -22.40
CA LEU A 7 -5.06 11.21 -21.21
C LEU A 7 -4.18 12.47 -21.23
N LYS A 8 -4.40 13.37 -20.30
CA LYS A 8 -3.56 14.54 -20.09
C LYS A 8 -2.18 14.06 -19.63
N LYS A 9 -1.17 14.15 -20.53
CA LYS A 9 0.22 13.85 -20.18
C LYS A 9 0.69 14.87 -19.13
N TYR A 10 0.91 14.41 -17.91
CA TYR A 10 1.64 15.17 -16.91
C TYR A 10 3.11 14.76 -16.98
N ASP A 11 4.00 15.71 -17.23
CA ASP A 11 5.44 15.50 -17.09
C ASP A 11 5.78 15.41 -15.60
N VAL A 12 5.73 14.19 -15.08
CA VAL A 12 6.12 13.93 -13.69
C VAL A 12 7.63 13.77 -13.65
N LYS A 13 8.32 14.68 -12.98
CA LYS A 13 9.77 14.59 -12.77
C LYS A 13 10.09 13.33 -11.95
N VAL A 14 11.17 12.64 -12.30
CA VAL A 14 11.64 11.45 -11.58
C VAL A 14 11.74 11.68 -10.07
N THR A 15 12.19 12.87 -9.66
CA THR A 15 12.26 13.27 -8.25
C THR A 15 10.90 13.23 -7.55
N GLY A 16 9.83 13.64 -8.25
CA GLY A 16 8.46 13.57 -7.71
C GLY A 16 7.99 12.13 -7.52
N ILE A 17 8.32 11.25 -8.47
CA ILE A 17 8.00 9.82 -8.37
C ILE A 17 8.76 9.19 -7.20
N VAL A 18 10.06 9.46 -7.07
CA VAL A 18 10.88 8.94 -5.96
C VAL A 18 10.33 9.40 -4.61
N PHE A 19 9.96 10.68 -4.48
CA PHE A 19 9.40 11.20 -3.24
C PHE A 19 8.03 10.58 -2.92
N MET A 20 7.18 10.40 -3.92
CA MET A 20 5.88 9.73 -3.76
C MET A 20 6.06 8.27 -3.32
N LEU A 21 6.99 7.52 -3.95
CA LEU A 21 7.31 6.16 -3.58
C LEU A 21 7.90 6.08 -2.16
N TYR A 22 8.77 7.01 -1.79
CA TYR A 22 9.29 7.09 -0.44
C TYR A 22 8.18 7.28 0.60
N CYS A 23 7.24 8.17 0.35
CA CYS A 23 6.09 8.38 1.25
C CYS A 23 5.21 7.13 1.35
N LEU A 24 4.99 6.40 0.24
CA LEU A 24 4.21 5.16 0.23
C LEU A 24 4.90 4.02 0.99
N VAL A 25 6.20 3.85 0.78
CA VAL A 25 6.99 2.79 1.41
C VAL A 25 7.28 3.13 2.88
N GLY A 26 7.56 4.38 3.19
CA GLY A 26 7.80 4.85 4.56
C GLY A 26 6.61 4.55 5.49
N ALA A 27 5.38 4.64 4.96
CA ALA A 27 4.19 4.26 5.73
C ALA A 27 4.09 2.74 5.99
N GLY A 28 4.79 1.90 5.23
CA GLY A 28 4.80 0.44 5.39
C GLY A 28 5.96 -0.11 6.23
N ALA A 29 6.91 0.74 6.64
CA ALA A 29 8.06 0.31 7.43
C ALA A 29 7.76 0.12 8.94
N PHE A 30 6.61 0.61 9.40
CA PHE A 30 6.16 0.45 10.78
C PHE A 30 5.73 -1.00 11.04
N GLY A 31 6.08 -1.52 12.22
CA GLY A 31 5.81 -2.91 12.62
C GLY A 31 6.96 -3.88 12.32
N ILE A 32 8.03 -3.44 11.62
CA ILE A 32 9.24 -4.25 11.40
C ILE A 32 10.03 -4.43 12.70
N GLU A 33 9.94 -3.49 13.62
CA GLU A 33 10.58 -3.53 14.92
C GLU A 33 10.16 -4.74 15.75
N GLU A 34 8.96 -5.29 15.56
CA GLU A 34 8.49 -6.50 16.23
C GLU A 34 9.28 -7.76 15.78
N MET A 35 9.96 -7.71 14.64
CA MET A 35 10.83 -8.79 14.17
C MET A 35 12.09 -8.92 15.03
N ILE A 36 12.54 -7.83 15.68
CA ILE A 36 13.79 -7.82 16.45
C ILE A 36 13.70 -8.72 17.69
N PRO A 37 12.67 -8.62 18.56
CA PRO A 37 12.53 -9.52 19.69
C PRO A 37 12.25 -10.97 19.29
N GLU A 38 11.56 -11.22 18.18
CA GLU A 38 11.19 -12.58 17.73
C GLU A 38 12.36 -13.31 17.05
N ALA A 39 13.04 -12.66 16.10
CA ALA A 39 14.08 -13.29 15.28
C ALA A 39 15.51 -12.95 15.73
N GLY A 40 15.67 -11.99 16.63
CA GLY A 40 16.96 -11.42 17.02
C GLY A 40 17.51 -10.40 15.99
N PRO A 41 18.38 -9.48 16.42
CA PRO A 41 18.83 -8.37 15.58
C PRO A 41 19.63 -8.83 14.35
N GLY A 42 20.43 -9.89 14.47
CA GLY A 42 21.22 -10.42 13.35
C GLY A 42 20.36 -11.01 12.23
N MET A 43 19.39 -11.86 12.58
CA MET A 43 18.49 -12.47 11.60
C MET A 43 17.58 -11.41 10.97
N THR A 44 17.11 -10.44 11.75
CA THR A 44 16.31 -9.31 11.24
C THR A 44 17.07 -8.53 10.16
N LEU A 45 18.35 -8.21 10.37
CA LEU A 45 19.18 -7.53 9.38
C LEU A 45 19.36 -8.36 8.11
N ILE A 46 19.62 -9.66 8.25
CA ILE A 46 19.76 -10.56 7.10
C ILE A 46 18.46 -10.58 6.28
N LEU A 47 17.32 -10.71 6.94
CA LEU A 47 16.02 -10.73 6.28
C LEU A 47 15.71 -9.40 5.59
N LEU A 48 15.98 -8.26 6.24
CA LEU A 48 15.75 -6.92 5.67
C LEU A 48 16.61 -6.65 4.42
N ILE A 49 17.78 -7.24 4.31
CA ILE A 49 18.64 -7.12 3.12
C ILE A 49 18.25 -8.13 2.05
N THR A 50 18.02 -9.38 2.45
CA THR A 50 17.79 -10.49 1.50
C THR A 50 16.40 -10.42 0.86
N PHE A 51 15.36 -10.09 1.63
CA PHE A 51 13.99 -10.09 1.15
C PHE A 51 13.75 -9.08 0.00
N PRO A 52 14.22 -7.83 0.03
CA PRO A 52 14.10 -6.93 -1.10
C PRO A 52 14.80 -7.44 -2.36
N ILE A 53 15.94 -8.08 -2.23
CA ILE A 53 16.70 -8.60 -3.38
C ILE A 53 15.97 -9.80 -4.01
N VAL A 54 15.49 -10.73 -3.20
CA VAL A 54 14.89 -11.98 -3.69
C VAL A 54 13.45 -11.78 -4.13
N TRP A 55 12.71 -10.88 -3.49
CA TRP A 55 11.28 -10.68 -3.73
C TRP A 55 10.96 -9.35 -4.41
N ALA A 56 11.38 -8.23 -3.84
CA ALA A 56 10.96 -6.93 -4.34
C ALA A 56 11.57 -6.60 -5.71
N TYR A 57 12.83 -6.96 -5.94
CA TYR A 57 13.49 -6.68 -7.21
C TYR A 57 12.87 -7.43 -8.41
N PRO A 58 12.60 -8.76 -8.38
CA PRO A 58 11.90 -9.45 -9.46
C PRO A 58 10.49 -8.90 -9.70
N ILE A 59 9.74 -8.62 -8.65
CA ILE A 59 8.39 -8.06 -8.75
C ILE A 59 8.43 -6.67 -9.39
N SER A 60 9.39 -5.82 -9.01
CA SER A 60 9.54 -4.48 -9.59
C SER A 60 9.83 -4.53 -11.09
N ASN A 61 10.69 -5.45 -11.55
CA ASN A 61 10.95 -5.63 -12.97
C ASN A 61 9.71 -6.10 -13.72
N LEU A 62 8.98 -7.08 -13.18
CA LEU A 62 7.72 -7.56 -13.77
C LEU A 62 6.71 -6.41 -13.92
N VAL A 63 6.51 -5.61 -12.87
CA VAL A 63 5.60 -4.45 -12.88
C VAL A 63 6.04 -3.41 -13.91
N ALA A 64 7.36 -3.16 -14.01
CA ALA A 64 7.91 -2.22 -14.98
C ALA A 64 7.68 -2.67 -16.43
N GLU A 65 7.90 -3.95 -16.73
CA GLU A 65 7.63 -4.53 -18.04
C GLU A 65 6.14 -4.50 -18.38
N CYS A 66 5.27 -4.96 -17.49
CA CYS A 66 3.83 -4.92 -17.69
C CYS A 66 3.32 -3.48 -17.88
N GLY A 67 3.82 -2.52 -17.11
CA GLY A 67 3.45 -1.12 -17.24
C GLY A 67 3.93 -0.48 -18.56
N ALA A 68 5.07 -0.94 -19.11
CA ALA A 68 5.57 -0.47 -20.38
C ALA A 68 4.79 -1.05 -21.59
N VAL A 69 4.40 -2.32 -21.51
CA VAL A 69 3.67 -3.02 -22.59
C VAL A 69 2.18 -2.66 -22.59
N LEU A 70 1.57 -2.56 -21.42
CA LEU A 70 0.14 -2.29 -21.22
C LEU A 70 -0.05 -1.05 -20.31
N PRO A 71 0.21 0.16 -20.82
CA PRO A 71 0.05 1.40 -20.08
C PRO A 71 -1.44 1.73 -19.92
N SER A 72 -2.07 1.17 -18.88
CA SER A 72 -3.50 1.37 -18.62
C SER A 72 -3.73 1.75 -17.15
N GLU A 73 -4.77 2.54 -16.89
CA GLU A 73 -5.13 2.99 -15.54
C GLU A 73 -5.58 1.86 -14.60
N GLY A 74 -5.86 0.67 -15.14
CA GLY A 74 -6.31 -0.49 -14.38
C GLY A 74 -5.19 -1.32 -13.73
N GLY A 75 -3.91 -1.05 -14.05
CA GLY A 75 -2.76 -1.75 -13.47
C GLY A 75 -2.89 -3.28 -13.49
N VAL A 76 -2.66 -3.92 -12.34
CA VAL A 76 -2.67 -5.39 -12.19
C VAL A 76 -3.96 -6.04 -12.69
N TYR A 77 -5.12 -5.40 -12.51
CA TYR A 77 -6.39 -5.91 -13.03
C TYR A 77 -6.34 -6.11 -14.54
N VAL A 78 -5.86 -5.10 -15.29
CA VAL A 78 -5.80 -5.16 -16.75
C VAL A 78 -4.77 -6.16 -17.22
N TRP A 79 -3.60 -6.20 -16.58
CA TRP A 79 -2.53 -7.15 -16.94
C TRP A 79 -2.97 -8.60 -16.77
N VAL A 80 -3.63 -8.92 -15.66
CA VAL A 80 -4.16 -10.26 -15.41
C VAL A 80 -5.31 -10.59 -16.37
N ARG A 81 -6.19 -9.63 -16.66
CA ARG A 81 -7.29 -9.83 -17.60
C ARG A 81 -6.79 -10.14 -19.03
N GLU A 82 -5.79 -9.40 -19.49
CA GLU A 82 -5.21 -9.62 -20.84
C GLU A 82 -4.45 -10.96 -20.92
N ALA A 83 -3.79 -11.38 -19.85
CA ALA A 83 -3.01 -12.61 -19.83
C ALA A 83 -3.86 -13.86 -19.60
N PHE A 84 -4.87 -13.80 -18.73
CA PHE A 84 -5.60 -14.98 -18.22
C PHE A 84 -7.12 -14.91 -18.40
N GLY A 85 -7.64 -13.82 -18.97
CA GLY A 85 -9.06 -13.61 -19.24
C GLY A 85 -9.82 -12.88 -18.12
N GLU A 86 -11.10 -12.58 -18.40
CA GLU A 86 -11.94 -11.70 -17.57
C GLU A 86 -12.15 -12.21 -16.13
N PHE A 87 -12.32 -13.53 -15.97
CA PHE A 87 -12.52 -14.12 -14.64
C PHE A 87 -11.33 -13.86 -13.71
N TRP A 88 -10.12 -14.12 -14.19
CA TRP A 88 -8.90 -13.91 -13.39
C TRP A 88 -8.59 -12.43 -13.18
N GLY A 89 -8.89 -11.58 -14.17
CA GLY A 89 -8.84 -10.13 -14.02
C GLY A 89 -9.76 -9.64 -12.88
N PHE A 90 -11.02 -10.09 -12.88
CA PHE A 90 -11.96 -9.77 -11.81
C PHE A 90 -11.44 -10.23 -10.45
N GLN A 91 -10.94 -11.45 -10.33
CA GLN A 91 -10.38 -11.97 -9.08
C GLN A 91 -9.20 -11.12 -8.59
N ALA A 92 -8.28 -10.75 -9.47
CA ALA A 92 -7.15 -9.89 -9.12
C ALA A 92 -7.61 -8.51 -8.59
N GLY A 93 -8.58 -7.88 -9.26
CA GLY A 93 -9.16 -6.61 -8.84
C GLY A 93 -9.90 -6.70 -7.51
N TRP A 94 -10.70 -7.76 -7.32
CA TRP A 94 -11.43 -8.01 -6.08
C TRP A 94 -10.49 -8.20 -4.90
N TRP A 95 -9.53 -9.13 -5.01
CA TRP A 95 -8.57 -9.38 -3.94
C TRP A 95 -7.68 -8.18 -3.66
N GLY A 96 -7.29 -7.42 -4.68
CA GLY A 96 -6.56 -6.16 -4.51
C GLY A 96 -7.34 -5.13 -3.69
N THR A 97 -8.65 -5.02 -3.95
CA THR A 97 -9.55 -4.14 -3.18
C THR A 97 -9.67 -4.60 -1.73
N VAL A 98 -9.98 -5.87 -1.51
CA VAL A 98 -10.09 -6.45 -0.15
C VAL A 98 -8.79 -6.28 0.64
N SER A 99 -7.64 -6.59 0.01
CA SER A 99 -6.32 -6.41 0.60
C SER A 99 -6.05 -4.96 1.03
N THR A 100 -6.45 -3.99 0.20
CA THR A 100 -6.31 -2.56 0.53
C THR A 100 -7.14 -2.17 1.76
N TYR A 101 -8.36 -2.67 1.90
CA TYR A 101 -9.18 -2.41 3.09
C TYR A 101 -8.57 -3.01 4.35
N ILE A 102 -8.07 -4.25 4.28
CA ILE A 102 -7.41 -4.92 5.41
C ILE A 102 -6.15 -4.15 5.81
N ALA A 103 -5.31 -3.77 4.84
CA ALA A 103 -4.10 -3.00 5.08
C ALA A 103 -4.38 -1.66 5.78
N ASN A 104 -5.42 -0.93 5.33
CA ASN A 104 -5.81 0.32 5.98
C ASN A 104 -6.25 0.11 7.44
N GLY A 105 -6.95 -0.98 7.75
CA GLY A 105 -7.30 -1.36 9.12
C GLY A 105 -6.06 -1.64 10.00
N THR A 106 -5.06 -2.29 9.42
CA THR A 106 -3.78 -2.58 10.10
C THR A 106 -3.04 -1.29 10.47
N TYR A 107 -2.97 -0.30 9.58
CA TYR A 107 -2.32 0.98 9.88
C TYR A 107 -2.98 1.72 11.06
N VAL A 108 -4.31 1.74 11.11
CA VAL A 108 -5.04 2.34 12.25
C VAL A 108 -4.70 1.62 13.55
N SER A 109 -4.62 0.28 13.52
CA SER A 109 -4.28 -0.52 14.69
C SER A 109 -2.84 -0.28 15.17
N LEU A 110 -1.89 -0.15 14.24
CA LEU A 110 -0.49 0.18 14.55
C LEU A 110 -0.38 1.55 15.22
N VAL A 111 -1.01 2.57 14.68
CA VAL A 111 -1.00 3.92 15.29
C VAL A 111 -1.58 3.89 16.70
N ALA A 112 -2.70 3.21 16.91
CA ALA A 112 -3.29 3.05 18.23
C ALA A 112 -2.35 2.29 19.19
N GLY A 113 -1.67 1.24 18.71
CA GLY A 113 -0.66 0.50 19.45
C GLY A 113 0.49 1.40 19.95
N TYR A 114 1.04 2.25 19.08
CA TYR A 114 2.09 3.19 19.49
C TYR A 114 1.59 4.23 20.52
N VAL A 115 0.37 4.74 20.34
CA VAL A 115 -0.23 5.67 21.30
C VAL A 115 -0.44 5.01 22.67
N SER A 116 -0.88 3.75 22.69
CA SER A 116 -1.10 3.00 23.94
C SER A 116 0.19 2.67 24.70
N GLN A 117 1.33 2.60 24.00
CA GLN A 117 2.65 2.47 24.63
C GLN A 117 3.10 3.77 25.32
N LEU A 118 2.70 4.92 24.80
CA LEU A 118 3.03 6.23 25.37
C LEU A 118 2.10 6.61 26.53
N ILE A 119 0.83 6.27 26.39
CA ILE A 119 -0.22 6.62 27.36
C ILE A 119 -0.97 5.33 27.71
N PRO A 120 -0.84 4.79 28.94
CA PRO A 120 -1.60 3.61 29.33
C PRO A 120 -3.10 3.88 29.19
N MET A 121 -3.75 3.18 28.28
CA MET A 121 -5.18 3.34 28.01
C MET A 121 -5.95 2.08 28.36
N SER A 122 -7.21 2.26 28.77
CA SER A 122 -8.12 1.11 28.92
C SER A 122 -8.46 0.50 27.56
N PRO A 123 -8.83 -0.80 27.50
CA PRO A 123 -9.23 -1.44 26.24
C PRO A 123 -10.35 -0.71 25.50
N LEU A 124 -11.26 -0.08 26.23
CA LEU A 124 -12.34 0.73 25.64
C LEU A 124 -11.80 2.02 24.99
N ALA A 125 -10.85 2.68 25.64
CA ALA A 125 -10.25 3.90 25.10
C ALA A 125 -9.45 3.62 23.81
N ASP A 126 -8.75 2.49 23.73
CA ASP A 126 -8.05 2.04 22.52
C ASP A 126 -9.01 1.81 21.34
N GLN A 127 -10.15 1.15 21.60
CA GLN A 127 -11.17 0.96 20.57
C GLN A 127 -11.80 2.28 20.10
N VAL A 128 -12.12 3.17 21.03
CA VAL A 128 -12.66 4.50 20.71
C VAL A 128 -11.67 5.31 19.89
N LEU A 129 -10.38 5.24 20.19
CA LEU A 129 -9.32 5.89 19.42
C LEU A 129 -9.27 5.37 17.99
N LYS A 130 -9.30 4.05 17.79
CA LYS A 130 -9.31 3.42 16.45
C LYS A 130 -10.50 3.86 15.62
N ILE A 131 -11.71 3.80 16.19
CA ILE A 131 -12.94 4.22 15.53
C ILE A 131 -12.89 5.73 15.23
N GLY A 132 -12.45 6.54 16.18
CA GLY A 132 -12.32 7.99 16.02
C GLY A 132 -11.39 8.37 14.86
N MET A 133 -10.23 7.72 14.75
CA MET A 133 -9.31 7.93 13.64
C MET A 133 -9.94 7.61 12.30
N VAL A 134 -10.61 6.45 12.16
CA VAL A 134 -11.29 6.06 10.92
C VAL A 134 -12.35 7.09 10.53
N LEU A 135 -13.16 7.55 11.48
CA LEU A 135 -14.20 8.54 11.23
C LEU A 135 -13.60 9.89 10.80
N ILE A 136 -12.58 10.38 11.49
CA ILE A 136 -11.92 11.66 11.17
C ILE A 136 -11.36 11.61 9.75
N PHE A 137 -10.59 10.58 9.39
CA PHE A 137 -10.04 10.46 8.04
C PHE A 137 -11.13 10.31 6.96
N THR A 138 -12.21 9.61 7.26
CA THR A 138 -13.35 9.49 6.36
C THR A 138 -14.03 10.84 6.12
N VAL A 139 -14.25 11.62 7.17
CA VAL A 139 -14.85 12.95 7.07
C VAL A 139 -13.94 13.91 6.29
N ILE A 140 -12.64 13.95 6.59
CA ILE A 140 -11.66 14.78 5.86
C ILE A 140 -11.65 14.43 4.37
N LYS A 141 -11.65 13.13 4.05
CA LYS A 141 -11.66 12.66 2.66
C LYS A 141 -12.98 13.02 1.96
N SER A 142 -14.11 12.90 2.66
CA SER A 142 -15.43 13.28 2.14
C SER A 142 -15.52 14.78 1.89
N ALA A 143 -15.06 15.59 2.82
CA ALA A 143 -15.07 17.05 2.69
C ALA A 143 -14.24 17.57 1.50
N ARG A 144 -13.17 16.84 1.11
CA ARG A 144 -12.37 17.19 -0.08
C ARG A 144 -13.00 16.79 -1.41
N ARG A 145 -14.06 15.99 -1.41
CA ARG A 145 -14.75 15.55 -2.63
C ARG A 145 -15.82 16.51 -3.14
N PHE A 146 -16.18 17.49 -2.35
CA PHE A 146 -17.15 18.52 -2.72
C PHE A 146 -16.45 19.89 -2.73
N PRO A 147 -15.87 20.30 -3.89
CA PRO A 147 -15.49 21.67 -4.10
C PRO A 147 -16.71 22.55 -4.30
#